data_67887f23e6632796718d141171880d3d
#
_entry.id   67887f23e6632796718d141171880d3d
#
_cell.length_a   1.000
_cell.length_b   1.000
_cell.length_c   1.000
_cell.angle_alpha   90.00
_cell.angle_beta   90.00
_cell.angle_gamma   90.00
#
_symmetry.space_group_name_H-M   'P 1'
#
loop_
_entity.id
_entity.type
_entity.pdbx_description
1 polymer ?
#
loop_
_entity_poly.entity_id
_entity_poly.type
_entity_poly.pdbx_seq_one_letter_code
_entity_poly.pdbx_strand_id
1 'polypeptide(L)'
;MTDGEVILIVDDNKDIRNFVRVALQAEGYQVVEASDGKVALNLFKTSDLSVIILDVSMGKPDGLEVCREIRKSSEVPIIILTNKGDESDQAMCLAVGADDYITKPVTARILGLRVATQIRHRNRQTLKKQLTLTAGSLVMNLDGRELEVAGVPVSFTRTEFDFLHLLMEQPKRVFTREQVVEAIGSSFEFSSDKLLDTHASRIRTKIRDAGGPNVPQAVRGVGFRLMSLESLKE
;
A
#
# COMPACT_ATOMS: atom_id res chain seq x y z
N MET A 1 19.09 2.47 -4.97
CA MET A 1 19.62 2.63 -3.59
C MET A 1 18.70 1.82 -2.69
N THR A 2 19.29 0.82 -2.00
CA THR A 2 18.58 -0.11 -1.11
C THR A 2 18.69 0.34 0.36
N ASP A 3 19.08 1.60 0.58
CA ASP A 3 19.29 2.18 1.91
C ASP A 3 17.99 2.16 2.72
N GLY A 4 17.99 1.34 3.77
CA GLY A 4 16.91 1.24 4.74
C GLY A 4 16.04 -0.02 4.67
N GLU A 5 16.14 -0.84 3.61
CA GLU A 5 15.33 -2.08 3.54
C GLU A 5 15.88 -3.14 4.49
N VAL A 6 15.04 -3.60 5.42
CA VAL A 6 15.38 -4.58 6.46
C VAL A 6 14.80 -5.94 6.10
N ILE A 7 15.65 -6.96 6.01
CA ILE A 7 15.26 -8.32 5.66
C ILE A 7 15.43 -9.23 6.87
N LEU A 8 14.39 -9.98 7.21
CA LEU A 8 14.46 -11.00 8.24
C LEU A 8 14.76 -12.36 7.58
N ILE A 9 15.84 -13.01 8.02
CA ILE A 9 16.11 -14.43 7.71
C ILE A 9 15.78 -15.31 8.91
N VAL A 10 14.97 -16.32 8.67
CA VAL A 10 14.56 -17.33 9.68
C VAL A 10 14.95 -18.70 9.20
N ASP A 11 15.87 -19.32 9.88
CA ASP A 11 16.36 -20.69 9.59
C ASP A 11 17.03 -21.21 10.88
N ASP A 12 16.88 -22.46 11.24
CA ASP A 12 17.54 -23.04 12.42
C ASP A 12 19.03 -23.31 12.18
N ASN A 13 19.43 -23.47 10.91
CA ASN A 13 20.82 -23.68 10.51
C ASN A 13 21.58 -22.35 10.48
N LYS A 14 22.56 -22.20 11.36
CA LYS A 14 23.43 -21.01 11.46
C LYS A 14 24.22 -20.74 10.17
N ASP A 15 24.66 -21.76 9.45
CA ASP A 15 25.44 -21.56 8.23
C ASP A 15 24.59 -21.00 7.10
N ILE A 16 23.34 -21.41 6.99
CA ILE A 16 22.38 -20.86 6.03
C ILE A 16 22.07 -19.39 6.38
N ARG A 17 21.79 -19.08 7.65
CA ARG A 17 21.57 -17.68 8.07
C ARG A 17 22.77 -16.80 7.75
N ASN A 18 24.00 -17.26 8.08
CA ASN A 18 25.23 -16.53 7.77
C ASN A 18 25.43 -16.33 6.27
N PHE A 19 25.18 -17.36 5.45
CA PHE A 19 25.26 -17.27 3.99
C PHE A 19 24.29 -16.23 3.45
N VAL A 20 23.00 -16.31 3.84
CA VAL A 20 21.95 -15.37 3.41
C VAL A 20 22.29 -13.95 3.85
N ARG A 21 22.72 -13.76 5.11
CA ARG A 21 23.12 -12.46 5.63
C ARG A 21 24.26 -11.84 4.81
N VAL A 22 25.34 -12.59 4.58
CA VAL A 22 26.49 -12.07 3.82
C VAL A 22 26.09 -11.73 2.38
N ALA A 23 25.31 -12.59 1.73
CA ALA A 23 24.84 -12.35 0.36
C ALA A 23 24.00 -11.08 0.24
N LEU A 24 23.05 -10.87 1.15
CA LEU A 24 22.15 -9.72 1.10
C LEU A 24 22.81 -8.40 1.58
N GLN A 25 23.71 -8.48 2.56
CA GLN A 25 24.51 -7.32 2.96
C GLN A 25 25.44 -6.84 1.85
N ALA A 26 25.98 -7.74 1.04
CA ALA A 26 26.78 -7.37 -0.14
C ALA A 26 25.95 -6.61 -1.20
N GLU A 27 24.61 -6.77 -1.21
CA GLU A 27 23.68 -6.04 -2.05
C GLU A 27 23.13 -4.75 -1.39
N GLY A 28 23.60 -4.41 -0.17
CA GLY A 28 23.25 -3.19 0.54
C GLY A 28 22.01 -3.28 1.43
N TYR A 29 21.46 -4.47 1.69
CA TYR A 29 20.34 -4.68 2.59
C TYR A 29 20.77 -4.78 4.05
N GLN A 30 19.92 -4.31 4.97
CA GLN A 30 20.06 -4.64 6.39
C GLN A 30 19.45 -6.01 6.65
N VAL A 31 20.12 -6.85 7.44
CA VAL A 31 19.64 -8.22 7.71
C VAL A 31 19.56 -8.45 9.21
N VAL A 32 18.38 -8.89 9.66
CA VAL A 32 18.14 -9.40 11.01
C VAL A 32 17.92 -10.91 10.96
N GLU A 33 18.36 -11.64 11.99
CA GLU A 33 18.37 -13.10 12.02
C GLU A 33 17.46 -13.64 13.11
N ALA A 34 16.72 -14.69 12.82
CA ALA A 34 15.99 -15.50 13.79
C ALA A 34 16.39 -16.97 13.64
N SER A 35 16.64 -17.64 14.76
CA SER A 35 16.99 -19.06 14.80
C SER A 35 15.78 -19.99 14.86
N ASP A 36 14.62 -19.46 15.12
CA ASP A 36 13.37 -20.21 15.24
C ASP A 36 12.14 -19.31 15.03
N GLY A 37 10.98 -19.94 14.90
CA GLY A 37 9.73 -19.24 14.62
C GLY A 37 9.25 -18.30 15.74
N LYS A 38 9.60 -18.55 17.02
CA LYS A 38 9.21 -17.67 18.13
C LYS A 38 9.99 -16.36 18.08
N VAL A 39 11.29 -16.44 17.85
CA VAL A 39 12.15 -15.27 17.65
C VAL A 39 11.70 -14.49 16.41
N ALA A 40 11.36 -15.19 15.31
CA ALA A 40 10.85 -14.56 14.11
C ALA A 40 9.57 -13.75 14.35
N LEU A 41 8.58 -14.32 15.05
CA LEU A 41 7.32 -13.63 15.36
C LEU A 41 7.52 -12.44 16.32
N ASN A 42 8.52 -12.49 17.20
CA ASN A 42 8.86 -11.35 18.05
C ASN A 42 9.51 -10.22 17.24
N LEU A 43 10.48 -10.53 16.38
CA LEU A 43 11.14 -9.56 15.50
C LEU A 43 10.13 -8.93 14.52
N PHE A 44 9.20 -9.71 13.99
CA PHE A 44 8.13 -9.20 13.14
C PHE A 44 7.28 -8.12 13.83
N LYS A 45 7.01 -8.25 15.13
CA LYS A 45 6.21 -7.26 15.91
C LYS A 45 6.99 -6.01 16.28
N THR A 46 8.32 -6.07 16.32
CA THR A 46 9.18 -5.01 16.86
C THR A 46 10.02 -4.29 15.80
N SER A 47 10.02 -4.78 14.55
CA SER A 47 10.84 -4.24 13.46
C SER A 47 9.99 -3.94 12.23
N ASP A 48 10.33 -2.87 11.50
CA ASP A 48 9.74 -2.60 10.18
C ASP A 48 10.48 -3.41 9.13
N LEU A 49 9.91 -4.57 8.76
CA LEU A 49 10.52 -5.53 7.85
C LEU A 49 10.06 -5.30 6.41
N SER A 50 11.00 -5.35 5.49
CA SER A 50 10.74 -5.18 4.05
C SER A 50 10.45 -6.51 3.34
N VAL A 51 11.13 -7.58 3.74
CA VAL A 51 10.94 -8.96 3.25
C VAL A 51 11.28 -9.93 4.37
N ILE A 52 10.59 -11.06 4.43
CA ILE A 52 10.92 -12.17 5.33
C ILE A 52 11.32 -13.36 4.48
N ILE A 53 12.47 -13.95 4.78
CA ILE A 53 12.94 -15.21 4.21
C ILE A 53 12.79 -16.27 5.29
N LEU A 54 12.06 -17.35 5.01
CA LEU A 54 11.54 -18.25 6.02
C LEU A 54 11.77 -19.71 5.63
N ASP A 55 12.58 -20.41 6.38
CA ASP A 55 12.71 -21.86 6.20
C ASP A 55 11.47 -22.61 6.69
N VAL A 56 11.04 -23.61 5.93
CA VAL A 56 9.92 -24.50 6.31
C VAL A 56 10.34 -25.47 7.40
N SER A 57 11.55 -26.02 7.29
CA SER A 57 12.01 -27.21 8.04
C SER A 57 12.63 -26.87 9.39
N MET A 58 12.01 -25.95 10.13
CA MET A 58 12.40 -25.61 11.50
C MET A 58 11.59 -26.38 12.54
N GLY A 59 11.97 -26.29 13.81
CA GLY A 59 11.15 -26.75 14.94
C GLY A 59 9.83 -25.99 15.06
N LYS A 60 9.03 -26.25 16.10
CA LYS A 60 7.74 -25.57 16.29
C LYS A 60 7.88 -24.19 16.98
N PRO A 61 7.18 -23.13 16.49
CA PRO A 61 6.36 -23.13 15.26
C PRO A 61 7.22 -23.28 14.01
N ASP A 62 6.76 -24.11 13.06
CA ASP A 62 7.41 -24.27 11.76
C ASP A 62 7.22 -23.06 10.84
N GLY A 63 7.93 -23.04 9.70
CA GLY A 63 7.87 -21.89 8.80
C GLY A 63 6.48 -21.63 8.23
N LEU A 64 5.68 -22.68 7.97
CA LEU A 64 4.31 -22.50 7.46
C LEU A 64 3.37 -21.95 8.55
N GLU A 65 3.57 -22.37 9.80
CA GLU A 65 2.83 -21.82 10.95
C GLU A 65 3.18 -20.34 11.17
N VAL A 66 4.46 -19.98 11.09
CA VAL A 66 4.94 -18.58 11.18
C VAL A 66 4.35 -17.73 10.04
N CYS A 67 4.36 -18.24 8.81
CA CYS A 67 3.76 -17.56 7.65
C CYS A 67 2.27 -17.26 7.89
N ARG A 68 1.48 -18.27 8.29
CA ARG A 68 0.06 -18.08 8.58
C ARG A 68 -0.18 -17.05 9.69
N GLU A 69 0.65 -17.03 10.72
CA GLU A 69 0.49 -16.09 11.84
C GLU A 69 0.77 -14.65 11.39
N ILE A 70 1.82 -14.42 10.60
CA ILE A 70 2.14 -13.11 10.03
C ILE A 70 1.02 -12.61 9.12
N ARG A 71 0.46 -13.47 8.28
CA ARG A 71 -0.60 -13.13 7.32
C ARG A 71 -1.92 -12.69 7.97
N LYS A 72 -2.15 -13.00 9.25
CA LYS A 72 -3.33 -12.50 9.97
C LYS A 72 -3.33 -10.96 10.11
N SER A 73 -2.16 -10.32 10.02
CA SER A 73 -2.02 -8.89 10.32
C SER A 73 -1.12 -8.11 9.35
N SER A 74 -0.47 -8.77 8.36
CA SER A 74 0.51 -8.12 7.49
C SER A 74 0.60 -8.73 6.10
N GLU A 75 0.83 -7.85 5.13
CA GLU A 75 1.11 -8.14 3.73
C GLU A 75 2.62 -8.08 3.40
N VAL A 76 3.49 -8.06 4.45
CA VAL A 76 4.95 -8.06 4.22
C VAL A 76 5.35 -9.24 3.34
N PRO A 77 6.14 -9.05 2.27
CA PRO A 77 6.54 -10.15 1.41
C PRO A 77 7.25 -11.27 2.14
N ILE A 78 6.84 -12.52 1.91
CA ILE A 78 7.44 -13.73 2.50
C ILE A 78 7.94 -14.62 1.38
N ILE A 79 9.24 -14.93 1.41
CA ILE A 79 9.91 -15.90 0.54
C ILE A 79 10.18 -17.16 1.36
N ILE A 80 9.62 -18.28 0.98
CA ILE A 80 9.88 -19.55 1.68
C ILE A 80 11.14 -20.23 1.12
N LEU A 81 12.02 -20.69 2.02
CA LEU A 81 13.09 -21.63 1.68
C LEU A 81 12.60 -23.05 1.92
N THR A 82 12.79 -23.96 0.97
CA THR A 82 12.35 -25.35 1.09
C THR A 82 13.39 -26.33 0.54
N ASN A 83 13.54 -27.47 1.20
CA ASN A 83 14.37 -28.58 0.71
C ASN A 83 13.66 -29.41 -0.36
N LYS A 84 12.34 -29.26 -0.50
CA LYS A 84 11.50 -30.05 -1.37
C LYS A 84 11.10 -29.25 -2.60
N GLY A 85 11.32 -29.83 -3.77
CA GLY A 85 11.03 -29.24 -5.07
C GLY A 85 9.75 -29.76 -5.73
N ASP A 86 8.96 -30.58 -5.03
CA ASP A 86 7.77 -31.20 -5.59
C ASP A 86 6.64 -30.16 -5.76
N GLU A 87 5.84 -30.30 -6.81
CA GLU A 87 4.72 -29.39 -7.12
C GLU A 87 3.74 -29.24 -5.94
N SER A 88 3.52 -30.32 -5.17
CA SER A 88 2.66 -30.32 -4.00
C SER A 88 3.16 -29.40 -2.87
N ASP A 89 4.46 -29.37 -2.63
CA ASP A 89 5.06 -28.52 -1.60
C ASP A 89 5.08 -27.05 -2.02
N GLN A 90 5.30 -26.77 -3.31
CA GLN A 90 5.19 -25.43 -3.88
C GLN A 90 3.77 -24.88 -3.76
N ALA A 91 2.77 -25.69 -4.11
CA ALA A 91 1.35 -25.32 -3.95
C ALA A 91 1.00 -25.06 -2.48
N MET A 92 1.53 -25.84 -1.55
CA MET A 92 1.32 -25.67 -0.12
C MET A 92 1.93 -24.32 0.38
N CYS A 93 3.15 -23.98 -0.05
CA CYS A 93 3.79 -22.69 0.31
C CYS A 93 2.95 -21.49 -0.14
N LEU A 94 2.44 -21.53 -1.36
CA LEU A 94 1.58 -20.45 -1.88
C LEU A 94 0.20 -20.44 -1.19
N ALA A 95 -0.37 -21.59 -0.89
CA ALA A 95 -1.67 -21.70 -0.21
C ALA A 95 -1.66 -21.14 1.22
N VAL A 96 -0.52 -21.11 1.90
CA VAL A 96 -0.38 -20.47 3.23
C VAL A 96 -0.14 -18.96 3.17
N GLY A 97 -0.06 -18.40 1.96
CA GLY A 97 0.08 -16.96 1.74
C GLY A 97 1.53 -16.48 1.55
N ALA A 98 2.46 -17.37 1.18
CA ALA A 98 3.80 -16.95 0.75
C ALA A 98 3.73 -16.28 -0.64
N ASP A 99 4.58 -15.27 -0.87
CA ASP A 99 4.64 -14.53 -2.14
C ASP A 99 5.61 -15.19 -3.14
N ASP A 100 6.57 -15.97 -2.64
CA ASP A 100 7.55 -16.69 -3.46
C ASP A 100 8.16 -17.85 -2.67
N TYR A 101 8.86 -18.73 -3.37
CA TYR A 101 9.67 -19.78 -2.75
C TYR A 101 11.00 -19.97 -3.47
N ILE A 102 11.99 -20.48 -2.77
CA ILE A 102 13.31 -20.84 -3.28
C ILE A 102 13.65 -22.24 -2.79
N THR A 103 13.97 -23.13 -3.72
CA THR A 103 14.46 -24.47 -3.37
C THR A 103 15.93 -24.45 -2.96
N LYS A 104 16.27 -25.15 -1.90
CA LYS A 104 17.66 -25.37 -1.49
C LYS A 104 18.33 -26.40 -2.42
N PRO A 105 19.60 -26.25 -2.84
CA PRO A 105 20.58 -25.26 -2.35
C PRO A 105 20.36 -23.86 -2.96
N VAL A 106 20.42 -22.84 -2.09
CA VAL A 106 20.23 -21.43 -2.46
C VAL A 106 21.54 -20.84 -2.97
N THR A 107 21.49 -20.08 -4.07
CA THR A 107 22.63 -19.28 -4.54
C THR A 107 22.41 -17.79 -4.22
N ALA A 108 23.49 -17.05 -3.96
CA ALA A 108 23.42 -15.62 -3.67
C ALA A 108 22.70 -14.85 -4.79
N ARG A 109 22.95 -15.19 -6.06
CA ARG A 109 22.32 -14.56 -7.23
C ARG A 109 20.80 -14.75 -7.25
N ILE A 110 20.30 -15.97 -7.04
CA ILE A 110 18.87 -16.26 -7.03
C ILE A 110 18.21 -15.54 -5.87
N LEU A 111 18.83 -15.59 -4.69
CA LEU A 111 18.35 -14.93 -3.49
C LEU A 111 18.18 -13.41 -3.71
N GLY A 112 19.23 -12.73 -4.18
CA GLY A 112 19.20 -11.29 -4.46
C GLY A 112 18.13 -10.91 -5.47
N LEU A 113 18.00 -11.66 -6.59
CA LEU A 113 16.96 -11.42 -7.59
C LEU A 113 15.54 -11.55 -7.03
N ARG A 114 15.27 -12.57 -6.20
CA ARG A 114 13.95 -12.79 -5.59
C ARG A 114 13.60 -11.70 -4.59
N VAL A 115 14.54 -11.37 -3.70
CA VAL A 115 14.38 -10.28 -2.73
C VAL A 115 14.13 -8.94 -3.43
N ALA A 116 14.96 -8.59 -4.42
CA ALA A 116 14.78 -7.36 -5.19
C ALA A 116 13.42 -7.31 -5.91
N THR A 117 12.92 -8.45 -6.38
CA THR A 117 11.60 -8.54 -7.02
C THR A 117 10.48 -8.26 -6.01
N GLN A 118 10.52 -8.87 -4.83
CA GLN A 118 9.52 -8.67 -3.78
C GLN A 118 9.51 -7.23 -3.25
N ILE A 119 10.69 -6.63 -3.02
CA ILE A 119 10.81 -5.22 -2.63
C ILE A 119 10.20 -4.30 -3.70
N ARG A 120 10.47 -4.55 -4.98
CA ARG A 120 9.91 -3.76 -6.09
C ARG A 120 8.39 -3.87 -6.15
N HIS A 121 7.81 -5.05 -5.92
CA HIS A 121 6.37 -5.26 -5.87
C HIS A 121 5.75 -4.50 -4.69
N ARG A 122 6.33 -4.62 -3.48
CA ARG A 122 5.91 -3.87 -2.27
C ARG A 122 5.93 -2.36 -2.53
N ASN A 123 7.04 -1.84 -3.07
CA ASN A 123 7.18 -0.41 -3.33
C ASN A 123 6.18 0.09 -4.38
N ARG A 124 5.88 -0.69 -5.43
CA ARG A 124 4.82 -0.36 -6.40
C ARG A 124 3.44 -0.34 -5.76
N GLN A 125 3.13 -1.27 -4.88
CA GLN A 125 1.85 -1.30 -4.16
C GLN A 125 1.73 -0.12 -3.21
N THR A 126 2.81 0.21 -2.50
CA THR A 126 2.87 1.38 -1.60
C THR A 126 2.68 2.69 -2.38
N LEU A 127 3.39 2.86 -3.51
CA LEU A 127 3.23 4.01 -4.41
C LEU A 127 1.79 4.08 -4.96
N LYS A 128 1.23 2.96 -5.41
CA LYS A 128 -0.15 2.92 -5.90
C LYS A 128 -1.14 3.30 -4.80
N LYS A 129 -0.92 2.86 -3.57
CA LYS A 129 -1.73 3.23 -2.40
C LYS A 129 -1.55 4.70 -2.00
N GLN A 130 -0.34 5.25 -2.10
CA GLN A 130 -0.06 6.68 -1.89
C GLN A 130 -0.67 7.57 -2.98
N LEU A 131 -0.76 7.06 -4.22
CA LEU A 131 -1.36 7.76 -5.36
C LEU A 131 -2.88 7.57 -5.45
N THR A 132 -3.49 6.86 -4.51
CA THR A 132 -4.94 6.61 -4.48
C THR A 132 -5.54 7.20 -3.22
N LEU A 133 -6.47 8.13 -3.39
CA LEU A 133 -7.29 8.66 -2.30
C LEU A 133 -8.66 7.98 -2.32
N THR A 134 -9.16 7.59 -1.14
CA THR A 134 -10.48 6.97 -1.01
C THR A 134 -11.30 7.71 0.04
N ALA A 135 -12.55 8.03 -0.32
CA ALA A 135 -13.49 8.67 0.59
C ALA A 135 -14.91 8.14 0.32
N GLY A 136 -15.36 7.18 1.14
CA GLY A 136 -16.61 6.45 0.91
C GLY A 136 -16.56 5.70 -0.42
N SER A 137 -17.54 5.94 -1.30
CA SER A 137 -17.61 5.35 -2.65
C SER A 137 -16.74 6.05 -3.70
N LEU A 138 -15.98 7.09 -3.32
CA LEU A 138 -15.09 7.81 -4.23
C LEU A 138 -13.68 7.22 -4.16
N VAL A 139 -13.12 6.86 -5.30
CA VAL A 139 -11.73 6.36 -5.44
C VAL A 139 -11.03 7.20 -6.50
N MET A 140 -10.05 8.00 -6.09
CA MET A 140 -9.27 8.88 -6.95
C MET A 140 -7.86 8.35 -7.15
N ASN A 141 -7.46 8.15 -8.39
CA ASN A 141 -6.10 7.83 -8.79
C ASN A 141 -5.39 9.13 -9.23
N LEU A 142 -4.37 9.55 -8.47
CA LEU A 142 -3.66 10.81 -8.71
C LEU A 142 -2.73 10.73 -9.92
N ASP A 143 -2.14 9.56 -10.19
CA ASP A 143 -1.22 9.36 -11.31
C ASP A 143 -1.95 9.40 -12.66
N GLY A 144 -3.03 8.64 -12.78
CA GLY A 144 -3.89 8.64 -13.98
C GLY A 144 -4.84 9.83 -14.08
N ARG A 145 -5.00 10.63 -13.02
CA ARG A 145 -6.03 11.68 -12.88
C ARG A 145 -7.44 11.15 -13.16
N GLU A 146 -7.71 9.97 -12.63
CA GLU A 146 -8.96 9.25 -12.80
C GLU A 146 -9.75 9.25 -11.49
N LEU A 147 -11.09 9.25 -11.58
CA LEU A 147 -11.96 9.10 -10.43
C LEU A 147 -13.06 8.10 -10.73
N GLU A 148 -13.23 7.16 -9.83
CA GLU A 148 -14.35 6.24 -9.81
C GLU A 148 -15.33 6.59 -8.70
N VAL A 149 -16.61 6.45 -9.00
CA VAL A 149 -17.71 6.64 -8.06
C VAL A 149 -18.49 5.34 -7.99
N ALA A 150 -18.50 4.66 -6.85
CA ALA A 150 -19.12 3.34 -6.68
C ALA A 150 -18.67 2.33 -7.75
N GLY A 151 -17.39 2.35 -8.14
CA GLY A 151 -16.81 1.49 -9.17
C GLY A 151 -17.10 1.92 -10.62
N VAL A 152 -17.78 3.07 -10.83
CA VAL A 152 -18.05 3.62 -12.17
C VAL A 152 -17.06 4.73 -12.47
N PRO A 153 -16.25 4.65 -13.55
CA PRO A 153 -15.36 5.73 -13.96
C PRO A 153 -16.13 7.00 -14.35
N VAL A 154 -15.71 8.16 -13.81
CA VAL A 154 -16.33 9.45 -14.06
C VAL A 154 -15.28 10.44 -14.54
N SER A 155 -15.56 11.08 -15.69
CA SER A 155 -14.65 12.09 -16.26
C SER A 155 -14.84 13.46 -15.65
N PHE A 156 -13.75 14.05 -15.14
CA PHE A 156 -13.71 15.40 -14.59
C PHE A 156 -12.77 16.28 -15.41
N THR A 157 -13.09 17.58 -15.48
CA THR A 157 -12.12 18.55 -16.00
C THR A 157 -10.96 18.70 -15.02
N ARG A 158 -9.84 19.29 -15.48
CA ARG A 158 -8.68 19.54 -14.62
C ARG A 158 -9.08 20.28 -13.33
N THR A 159 -9.83 21.36 -13.46
CA THR A 159 -10.29 22.17 -12.33
C THR A 159 -11.18 21.39 -11.36
N GLU A 160 -12.12 20.61 -11.87
CA GLU A 160 -13.01 19.77 -11.06
C GLU A 160 -12.22 18.67 -10.33
N PHE A 161 -11.23 18.08 -10.99
CA PHE A 161 -10.36 17.07 -10.40
C PHE A 161 -9.51 17.68 -9.27
N ASP A 162 -8.84 18.80 -9.52
CA ASP A 162 -8.00 19.47 -8.53
C ASP A 162 -8.81 19.96 -7.32
N PHE A 163 -10.05 20.41 -7.54
CA PHE A 163 -10.99 20.75 -6.48
C PHE A 163 -11.32 19.53 -5.61
N LEU A 164 -11.70 18.41 -6.22
CA LEU A 164 -12.00 17.16 -5.48
C LEU A 164 -10.76 16.61 -4.78
N HIS A 165 -9.59 16.65 -5.42
CA HIS A 165 -8.33 16.22 -4.83
C HIS A 165 -8.08 16.91 -3.50
N LEU A 166 -8.12 18.26 -3.48
CA LEU A 166 -7.96 19.02 -2.25
C LEU A 166 -8.91 18.56 -1.14
N LEU A 167 -10.18 18.34 -1.47
CA LEU A 167 -11.16 17.94 -0.46
C LEU A 167 -10.97 16.47 -0.02
N MET A 168 -10.51 15.60 -0.91
CA MET A 168 -10.27 14.18 -0.63
C MET A 168 -9.01 13.94 0.22
N GLU A 169 -8.04 14.84 0.22
CA GLU A 169 -6.88 14.76 1.14
C GLU A 169 -7.31 14.84 2.61
N GLN A 170 -8.32 15.67 2.92
CA GLN A 170 -8.84 15.85 4.27
C GLN A 170 -10.37 15.92 4.25
N PRO A 171 -11.09 14.81 4.10
CA PRO A 171 -12.53 14.80 3.78
C PRO A 171 -13.43 15.52 4.79
N LYS A 172 -13.02 15.60 6.04
CA LYS A 172 -13.79 16.25 7.14
C LYS A 172 -13.49 17.73 7.29
N ARG A 173 -12.39 18.21 6.72
CA ARG A 173 -11.95 19.60 6.83
C ARG A 173 -12.81 20.50 5.95
N VAL A 174 -13.15 21.70 6.47
CA VAL A 174 -13.71 22.77 5.67
C VAL A 174 -12.55 23.59 5.09
N PHE A 175 -12.49 23.68 3.78
CA PHE A 175 -11.55 24.53 3.07
C PHE A 175 -12.25 25.84 2.72
N THR A 176 -11.55 26.97 2.92
CA THR A 176 -12.10 28.27 2.54
C THR A 176 -12.13 28.42 1.03
N ARG A 177 -12.89 29.40 0.53
CA ARG A 177 -12.97 29.65 -0.91
C ARG A 177 -11.60 30.00 -1.50
N GLU A 178 -10.80 30.76 -0.78
CA GLU A 178 -9.44 31.16 -1.16
C GLU A 178 -8.52 29.92 -1.27
N GLN A 179 -8.60 29.00 -0.33
CA GLN A 179 -7.82 27.75 -0.36
C GLN A 179 -8.18 26.87 -1.55
N VAL A 180 -9.46 26.82 -1.92
CA VAL A 180 -9.90 26.08 -3.11
C VAL A 180 -9.38 26.75 -4.37
N VAL A 181 -9.45 28.09 -4.49
CA VAL A 181 -8.93 28.85 -5.64
C VAL A 181 -7.42 28.62 -5.79
N GLU A 182 -6.66 28.65 -4.71
CA GLU A 182 -5.22 28.38 -4.72
C GLU A 182 -4.91 26.99 -5.24
N ALA A 183 -5.65 25.98 -4.79
CA ALA A 183 -5.44 24.60 -5.19
C ALA A 183 -5.75 24.30 -6.66
N ILE A 184 -6.78 24.96 -7.24
CA ILE A 184 -7.16 24.76 -8.65
C ILE A 184 -6.30 25.56 -9.63
N GLY A 185 -5.33 26.33 -9.12
CA GLY A 185 -4.28 27.01 -9.86
C GLY A 185 -4.60 28.41 -10.34
N SER A 186 -3.57 29.25 -10.32
CA SER A 186 -3.62 30.70 -10.60
C SER A 186 -3.85 31.10 -12.07
N SER A 187 -4.18 30.17 -12.96
CA SER A 187 -4.46 30.48 -14.37
C SER A 187 -5.84 31.09 -14.61
N PHE A 188 -6.62 31.21 -13.56
CA PHE A 188 -7.91 31.85 -13.62
C PHE A 188 -7.89 33.10 -12.74
N GLU A 189 -8.08 34.27 -13.35
CA GLU A 189 -8.51 35.47 -12.68
C GLU A 189 -9.93 35.23 -12.11
N PHE A 190 -10.00 34.42 -11.03
CA PHE A 190 -11.24 34.11 -10.35
C PHE A 190 -11.66 35.28 -9.46
N SER A 191 -12.27 36.28 -10.04
CA SER A 191 -12.87 37.38 -9.31
C SER A 191 -14.32 37.13 -8.90
N SER A 192 -14.88 35.91 -9.00
CA SER A 192 -16.24 35.67 -8.54
C SER A 192 -16.48 34.35 -7.84
N ASP A 193 -16.98 34.42 -6.60
CA ASP A 193 -17.53 33.31 -5.79
C ASP A 193 -18.48 32.38 -6.57
N LYS A 194 -19.19 32.94 -7.55
CA LYS A 194 -20.15 32.21 -8.40
C LYS A 194 -19.53 31.10 -9.24
N LEU A 195 -18.24 31.24 -9.63
CA LEU A 195 -17.58 30.22 -10.43
C LEU A 195 -17.28 28.95 -9.62
N LEU A 196 -16.84 29.09 -8.37
CA LEU A 196 -16.62 27.95 -7.48
C LEU A 196 -17.92 27.18 -7.23
N ASP A 197 -19.02 27.89 -6.99
CA ASP A 197 -20.34 27.27 -6.80
C ASP A 197 -20.77 26.50 -8.06
N THR A 198 -20.43 27.02 -9.26
CA THR A 198 -20.69 26.33 -10.53
C THR A 198 -19.89 25.05 -10.66
N HIS A 199 -18.56 25.05 -10.34
CA HIS A 199 -17.75 23.83 -10.34
C HIS A 199 -18.25 22.83 -9.30
N ALA A 200 -18.54 23.26 -8.08
CA ALA A 200 -19.11 22.41 -7.03
C ALA A 200 -20.45 21.78 -7.46
N SER A 201 -21.30 22.55 -8.17
CA SER A 201 -22.57 22.04 -8.71
C SER A 201 -22.36 20.97 -9.78
N ARG A 202 -21.42 21.19 -10.74
CA ARG A 202 -21.10 20.24 -11.79
C ARG A 202 -20.52 18.94 -11.21
N ILE A 203 -19.61 19.06 -10.24
CA ILE A 203 -19.03 17.92 -9.54
C ILE A 203 -20.14 17.09 -8.87
N ARG A 204 -21.04 17.73 -8.11
CA ARG A 204 -22.18 17.06 -7.47
C ARG A 204 -23.07 16.32 -8.46
N THR A 205 -23.37 16.94 -9.59
CA THR A 205 -24.17 16.31 -10.64
C THR A 205 -23.50 15.06 -11.17
N LYS A 206 -22.21 15.13 -11.56
CA LYS A 206 -21.46 13.99 -12.07
C LYS A 206 -21.37 12.84 -11.08
N ILE A 207 -21.09 13.15 -9.79
CA ILE A 207 -20.99 12.12 -8.73
C ILE A 207 -22.35 11.48 -8.48
N ARG A 208 -23.41 12.25 -8.38
CA ARG A 208 -24.77 11.75 -8.18
C ARG A 208 -25.26 10.90 -9.35
N ASP A 209 -24.98 11.31 -10.58
CA ASP A 209 -25.41 10.59 -11.80
C ASP A 209 -24.69 9.23 -11.91
N ALA A 210 -23.51 9.09 -11.26
CA ALA A 210 -22.80 7.82 -11.12
C ALA A 210 -23.18 7.02 -9.84
N GLY A 211 -24.25 7.42 -9.13
CA GLY A 211 -24.73 6.73 -7.93
C GLY A 211 -23.98 7.07 -6.64
N GLY A 212 -23.16 8.12 -6.65
CA GLY A 212 -22.38 8.54 -5.49
C GLY A 212 -23.06 9.54 -4.57
N PRO A 213 -22.36 9.95 -3.50
CA PRO A 213 -22.88 10.88 -2.50
C PRO A 213 -23.04 12.31 -3.02
N ASN A 214 -23.85 13.12 -2.35
CA ASN A 214 -24.06 14.54 -2.69
C ASN A 214 -22.89 15.41 -2.19
N VAL A 215 -21.75 15.34 -2.86
CA VAL A 215 -20.52 16.07 -2.51
C VAL A 215 -19.95 16.81 -3.73
N PRO A 216 -19.19 17.92 -3.53
CA PRO A 216 -18.79 18.56 -2.27
C PRO A 216 -19.94 19.31 -1.60
N GLN A 217 -19.91 19.38 -0.25
CA GLN A 217 -20.86 20.12 0.55
C GLN A 217 -20.41 21.58 0.73
N ALA A 218 -21.28 22.53 0.44
CA ALA A 218 -21.02 23.92 0.75
C ALA A 218 -21.28 24.19 2.25
N VAL A 219 -20.34 24.89 2.88
CA VAL A 219 -20.48 25.40 4.25
C VAL A 219 -20.71 26.90 4.14
N ARG A 220 -21.95 27.32 4.46
CA ARG A 220 -22.41 28.69 4.25
C ARG A 220 -21.47 29.71 4.90
N GLY A 221 -21.02 30.69 4.10
CA GLY A 221 -20.13 31.77 4.56
C GLY A 221 -18.69 31.36 4.82
N VAL A 222 -18.31 30.10 4.59
CA VAL A 222 -16.94 29.59 4.83
C VAL A 222 -16.31 29.03 3.56
N GLY A 223 -16.92 28.02 2.94
CA GLY A 223 -16.30 27.33 1.79
C GLY A 223 -16.89 25.95 1.53
N PHE A 224 -16.04 24.95 1.36
CA PHE A 224 -16.45 23.60 0.97
C PHE A 224 -15.76 22.52 1.80
N ARG A 225 -16.42 21.38 1.97
CA ARG A 225 -15.85 20.12 2.50
C ARG A 225 -16.34 18.95 1.68
N LEU A 226 -15.64 17.81 1.77
CA LEU A 226 -16.10 16.61 1.05
C LEU A 226 -17.29 15.98 1.76
N MET A 227 -17.16 15.61 3.04
CA MET A 227 -18.16 14.87 3.80
C MET A 227 -18.43 15.48 5.18
N SER A 228 -19.66 15.35 5.69
CA SER A 228 -19.97 15.64 7.07
C SER A 228 -19.58 14.49 7.98
N LEU A 229 -19.43 14.77 9.30
CA LEU A 229 -19.17 13.74 10.32
C LEU A 229 -20.28 12.67 10.41
N GLU A 230 -21.48 13.00 9.94
CA GLU A 230 -22.67 12.13 9.97
C GLU A 230 -22.68 11.11 8.80
N SER A 231 -22.06 11.42 7.66
CA SER A 231 -22.04 10.58 6.46
C SER A 231 -21.07 9.39 6.53
N LEU A 232 -20.41 9.16 7.67
CA LEU A 232 -19.42 8.08 7.89
C LEU A 232 -19.96 6.98 8.81
N LYS A 233 -21.24 6.99 9.15
CA LYS A 233 -21.90 6.02 10.04
C LYS A 233 -22.79 5.01 9.33
N GLU A 234 -22.79 4.99 7.99
CA GLU A 234 -23.51 3.98 7.19
C GLU A 234 -22.55 3.04 6.48
#